data_1ec0942bdc1de8706c7c3148d49c3e4c
#
_entry.id   1ec0942bdc1de8706c7c3148d49c3e4c
#
_cell.length_a   1.000
_cell.length_b   1.000
_cell.length_c   1.000
_cell.angle_alpha   90.00
_cell.angle_beta   90.00
_cell.angle_gamma   90.00
#
_symmetry.space_group_name_H-M   'P 1'
#
loop_
_entity.id
_entity.type
_entity.pdbx_description
1 polymer ?
#
loop_
_entity_poly.entity_id
_entity_poly.type
_entity_poly.pdbx_seq_one_letter_code
_entity_poly.pdbx_strand_id
1 'polypeptide(L)'
;MTGIPVVCISHGEDADGLTCASLLRRLNGARPLLATYDDLEDVLKSVVAPLDEVYICDLNVREGLVDEIIRIRGFASVTLIDHHPPSEGVLERLAEAGVTVVHSLLDCASVLVYDHFREELGRQAGRLAAYAAWADQFEDGPIATLLLREYDRQLVQNEGLILAHAAINRPTEEFRLQVIDALSALKFPHRVPEILEAATNQLEYKAWLIEALGKIATIKGNIAYVEAEKGWPIGTVAGLLLDAMGTYVGVCYVKKGGGLVNISLRSRRGFSFHLGEITNRIARNQGGFGGGHKRASGASIPQGGLEGFLRDFEEELREKFD
;
A
#
# COMPACT_ATOMS: atom_id res chain seq x y z
N MET A 1 31.63 1.09 21.33
CA MET A 1 31.64 2.29 20.46
C MET A 1 30.17 2.62 20.22
N THR A 2 29.69 3.69 20.79
CA THR A 2 28.34 4.20 20.49
C THR A 2 28.43 4.84 19.11
N GLY A 3 28.06 4.09 18.07
CA GLY A 3 27.93 4.63 16.72
C GLY A 3 26.93 5.78 16.69
N ILE A 4 27.07 6.70 15.77
CA ILE A 4 26.11 7.76 15.52
C ILE A 4 24.80 7.09 15.09
N PRO A 5 23.62 7.53 15.60
CA PRO A 5 22.37 6.84 15.33
C PRO A 5 21.98 6.83 13.84
N VAL A 6 21.47 5.72 13.38
CA VAL A 6 20.87 5.54 12.04
C VAL A 6 19.34 5.47 12.20
N VAL A 7 18.61 6.10 11.30
CA VAL A 7 17.14 6.17 11.33
C VAL A 7 16.58 5.68 10.00
N CYS A 8 15.46 4.93 10.07
CA CYS A 8 14.64 4.56 8.93
C CYS A 8 13.24 5.15 9.09
N ILE A 9 12.90 6.13 8.27
CA ILE A 9 11.54 6.64 8.11
C ILE A 9 10.86 5.77 7.06
N SER A 10 9.81 5.05 7.44
CA SER A 10 9.17 4.09 6.55
C SER A 10 7.65 4.13 6.69
N HIS A 11 6.94 3.76 5.62
CA HIS A 11 5.49 3.61 5.70
C HIS A 11 5.13 2.58 6.78
N GLY A 12 4.16 2.94 7.63
CA GLY A 12 3.83 2.13 8.82
C GLY A 12 2.60 1.24 8.65
N GLU A 13 1.84 1.35 7.57
CA GLU A 13 0.50 0.78 7.49
C GLU A 13 0.40 -0.50 6.65
N ASP A 14 1.49 -0.90 5.99
CA ASP A 14 1.51 -2.10 5.17
C ASP A 14 2.78 -2.96 5.36
N ALA A 15 2.80 -4.06 4.65
CA ALA A 15 3.89 -5.04 4.76
C ALA A 15 5.18 -4.55 4.09
N ASP A 16 5.11 -3.70 3.06
CA ASP A 16 6.29 -3.25 2.31
C ASP A 16 7.11 -2.29 3.17
N GLY A 17 6.49 -1.24 3.70
CA GLY A 17 7.18 -0.30 4.58
C GLY A 17 7.72 -0.94 5.86
N LEU A 18 6.95 -1.85 6.50
CA LEU A 18 7.43 -2.59 7.68
C LEU A 18 8.62 -3.50 7.34
N THR A 19 8.66 -4.07 6.14
CA THR A 19 9.78 -4.88 5.68
C THR A 19 11.01 -4.02 5.37
N CYS A 20 10.85 -2.84 4.77
CA CYS A 20 11.94 -1.87 4.59
C CYS A 20 12.64 -1.56 5.92
N ALA A 21 11.85 -1.18 6.93
CA ALA A 21 12.37 -0.90 8.27
C ALA A 21 13.06 -2.11 8.90
N SER A 22 12.54 -3.31 8.67
CA SER A 22 13.11 -4.57 9.19
C SER A 22 14.46 -4.89 8.55
N LEU A 23 14.57 -4.72 7.23
CA LEU A 23 15.82 -4.95 6.50
C LEU A 23 16.91 -3.97 6.92
N LEU A 24 16.58 -2.68 7.05
CA LEU A 24 17.53 -1.64 7.46
C LEU A 24 17.91 -1.75 8.94
N ARG A 25 16.97 -2.14 9.82
CA ARG A 25 17.30 -2.48 11.20
C ARG A 25 18.28 -3.67 11.28
N ARG A 26 18.09 -4.67 10.44
CA ARG A 26 19.01 -5.81 10.34
C ARG A 26 20.37 -5.41 9.79
N LEU A 27 20.41 -4.53 8.80
CA LEU A 27 21.63 -4.08 8.12
C LEU A 27 22.59 -3.37 9.09
N ASN A 28 22.10 -2.34 9.77
CA ASN A 28 22.94 -1.44 10.56
C ASN A 28 22.30 -0.95 11.87
N GLY A 29 21.21 -1.57 12.32
CA GLY A 29 20.54 -1.19 13.55
C GLY A 29 19.67 0.06 13.42
N ALA A 30 19.27 0.45 12.22
CA ALA A 30 18.42 1.61 11.99
C ALA A 30 17.19 1.63 12.91
N ARG A 31 16.98 2.75 13.60
CA ARG A 31 15.79 2.95 14.44
C ARG A 31 14.60 3.29 13.53
N PRO A 32 13.51 2.52 13.56
CA PRO A 32 12.34 2.84 12.76
C PRO A 32 11.63 4.08 13.31
N LEU A 33 11.22 4.94 12.40
CA LEU A 33 10.23 6.00 12.57
C LEU A 33 9.13 5.74 11.54
N LEU A 34 7.99 5.28 12.02
CA LEU A 34 6.88 4.94 11.14
C LEU A 34 6.08 6.18 10.80
N ALA A 35 5.76 6.34 9.53
CA ALA A 35 4.99 7.47 9.01
C ALA A 35 3.82 6.98 8.15
N THR A 36 2.84 7.83 8.02
CA THR A 36 1.77 7.73 7.01
C THR A 36 1.95 8.86 5.98
N TYR A 37 1.20 8.84 4.89
CA TYR A 37 1.24 9.95 3.93
C TYR A 37 0.74 11.27 4.51
N ASP A 38 -0.06 11.23 5.59
CA ASP A 38 -0.66 12.41 6.22
C ASP A 38 0.28 13.06 7.23
N ASP A 39 1.11 12.29 7.94
CA ASP A 39 2.01 12.78 9.00
C ASP A 39 3.50 12.79 8.62
N LEU A 40 3.85 12.39 7.40
CA LEU A 40 5.26 12.33 6.94
C LEU A 40 6.01 13.65 7.13
N GLU A 41 5.36 14.78 6.87
CA GLU A 41 5.96 16.11 7.06
C GLU A 41 6.37 16.34 8.51
N ASP A 42 5.50 15.99 9.46
CA ASP A 42 5.76 16.14 10.89
C ASP A 42 6.86 15.18 11.35
N VAL A 43 6.87 13.94 10.82
CA VAL A 43 7.93 12.97 11.10
C VAL A 43 9.28 13.50 10.58
N LEU A 44 9.35 14.01 9.34
CA LEU A 44 10.58 14.60 8.79
C LEU A 44 11.07 15.77 9.64
N LYS A 45 10.17 16.69 10.07
CA LYS A 45 10.51 17.82 10.94
C LYS A 45 11.06 17.39 12.31
N SER A 46 10.63 16.24 12.82
CA SER A 46 11.09 15.68 14.10
C SER A 46 12.54 15.15 14.04
N VAL A 47 13.07 14.93 12.85
CA VAL A 47 14.42 14.40 12.66
C VAL A 47 15.46 15.51 12.90
N VAL A 48 16.33 15.29 13.89
CA VAL A 48 17.36 16.25 14.34
C VAL A 48 18.72 15.58 14.47
N ALA A 49 19.77 16.39 14.31
CA ALA A 49 21.15 15.95 14.55
C ALA A 49 21.39 15.56 16.04
N PRO A 50 22.40 14.69 16.34
CA PRO A 50 23.33 14.09 15.40
C PRO A 50 22.79 12.77 14.84
N LEU A 51 22.87 12.57 13.54
CA LEU A 51 22.56 11.31 12.84
C LEU A 51 23.65 11.05 11.80
N ASP A 52 23.98 9.78 11.58
CA ASP A 52 24.92 9.34 10.55
C ASP A 52 24.20 9.15 9.21
N GLU A 53 23.08 8.43 9.26
CA GLU A 53 22.32 8.08 8.07
C GLU A 53 20.81 8.08 8.34
N VAL A 54 20.04 8.54 7.36
CA VAL A 54 18.58 8.52 7.33
C VAL A 54 18.11 7.86 6.05
N TYR A 55 17.37 6.77 6.21
CA TYR A 55 16.65 6.13 5.12
C TYR A 55 15.21 6.64 5.09
N ILE A 56 14.68 6.87 3.90
CA ILE A 56 13.26 7.20 3.66
C ILE A 56 12.74 6.16 2.69
N CYS A 57 11.79 5.31 3.14
CA CYS A 57 11.38 4.14 2.39
C CYS A 57 9.87 4.07 2.23
N ASP A 58 9.40 3.72 1.03
CA ASP A 58 7.98 3.43 0.76
C ASP A 58 7.03 4.59 1.11
N LEU A 59 7.45 5.79 0.78
CA LEU A 59 6.74 7.03 1.11
C LEU A 59 6.76 7.97 -0.09
N ASN A 60 5.62 8.20 -0.70
CA ASN A 60 5.47 9.08 -1.85
C ASN A 60 5.92 10.52 -1.54
N VAL A 61 7.16 10.84 -1.86
CA VAL A 61 7.73 12.16 -1.63
C VAL A 61 7.18 13.17 -2.64
N ARG A 62 6.44 14.16 -2.13
CA ARG A 62 5.86 15.26 -2.90
C ARG A 62 6.76 16.49 -2.80
N GLU A 63 6.56 17.44 -3.71
CA GLU A 63 7.30 18.72 -3.78
C GLU A 63 7.42 19.41 -2.41
N GLY A 64 6.33 19.49 -1.63
CA GLY A 64 6.32 20.14 -0.32
C GLY A 64 7.22 19.49 0.76
N LEU A 65 7.75 18.29 0.52
CA LEU A 65 8.61 17.56 1.46
C LEU A 65 10.10 17.68 1.13
N VAL A 66 10.42 18.14 -0.07
CA VAL A 66 11.80 18.18 -0.58
C VAL A 66 12.71 19.01 0.31
N ASP A 67 12.26 20.17 0.74
CA ASP A 67 13.09 21.09 1.55
C ASP A 67 13.43 20.48 2.93
N GLU A 68 12.52 19.72 3.54
CA GLU A 68 12.77 19.02 4.79
C GLU A 68 13.80 17.88 4.62
N ILE A 69 13.73 17.15 3.50
CA ILE A 69 14.70 16.09 3.18
C ILE A 69 16.07 16.71 2.95
N ILE A 70 16.16 17.83 2.24
CA ILE A 70 17.41 18.58 2.02
C ILE A 70 17.95 19.12 3.37
N ARG A 71 17.09 19.59 4.27
CA ARG A 71 17.50 19.99 5.62
C ARG A 71 18.18 18.84 6.37
N ILE A 72 17.59 17.63 6.33
CA ILE A 72 18.17 16.43 6.95
C ILE A 72 19.53 16.09 6.28
N ARG A 73 19.58 16.18 4.94
CA ARG A 73 20.82 15.93 4.19
C ARG A 73 21.96 16.89 4.61
N GLY A 74 21.62 18.05 5.16
CA GLY A 74 22.62 19.01 5.69
C GLY A 74 23.41 18.51 6.89
N PHE A 75 22.97 17.45 7.60
CA PHE A 75 23.66 16.92 8.77
C PHE A 75 23.76 15.38 8.83
N ALA A 76 23.15 14.66 7.89
CA ALA A 76 23.22 13.20 7.77
C ALA A 76 23.33 12.77 6.32
N SER A 77 23.81 11.57 6.05
CA SER A 77 23.58 10.91 4.75
C SER A 77 22.11 10.60 4.60
N VAL A 78 21.52 10.79 3.42
CA VAL A 78 20.12 10.46 3.15
C VAL A 78 20.01 9.55 1.95
N THR A 79 19.29 8.44 2.11
CA THR A 79 18.95 7.51 1.03
C THR A 79 17.43 7.39 0.93
N LEU A 80 16.85 7.78 -0.20
CA LEU A 80 15.44 7.59 -0.55
C LEU A 80 15.29 6.31 -1.36
N ILE A 81 14.44 5.39 -0.90
CA ILE A 81 14.14 4.12 -1.58
C ILE A 81 12.63 3.99 -1.72
N ASP A 82 12.10 4.16 -2.93
CA ASP A 82 10.65 4.26 -3.15
C ASP A 82 10.22 3.72 -4.51
N HIS A 83 8.94 3.37 -4.62
CA HIS A 83 8.33 2.85 -5.84
C HIS A 83 7.10 3.63 -6.30
N HIS A 84 6.70 4.67 -5.58
CA HIS A 84 5.57 5.50 -5.94
C HIS A 84 5.87 6.42 -7.12
N PRO A 85 4.87 6.76 -7.95
CA PRO A 85 5.05 7.75 -9.00
C PRO A 85 5.48 9.10 -8.41
N PRO A 86 6.67 9.61 -8.73
CA PRO A 86 7.16 10.87 -8.18
C PRO A 86 6.42 12.06 -8.79
N SER A 87 6.34 13.17 -8.05
CA SER A 87 6.03 14.47 -8.66
C SER A 87 7.17 14.90 -9.58
N GLU A 88 6.85 15.62 -10.65
CA GLU A 88 7.82 16.06 -11.65
C GLU A 88 8.97 16.86 -11.02
N GLY A 89 10.20 16.49 -11.33
CA GLY A 89 11.42 17.16 -10.86
C GLY A 89 11.83 16.88 -9.41
N VAL A 90 11.06 16.13 -8.63
CA VAL A 90 11.35 15.88 -7.21
C VAL A 90 12.59 15.02 -7.03
N LEU A 91 12.71 13.90 -7.77
CA LEU A 91 13.85 13.00 -7.61
C LEU A 91 15.15 13.66 -8.09
N GLU A 92 15.10 14.44 -9.16
CA GLU A 92 16.22 15.21 -9.69
C GLU A 92 16.72 16.22 -8.66
N ARG A 93 15.83 17.01 -8.06
CA ARG A 93 16.18 18.00 -7.01
C ARG A 93 16.84 17.33 -5.80
N LEU A 94 16.32 16.19 -5.37
CA LEU A 94 16.89 15.44 -4.25
C LEU A 94 18.30 14.92 -4.59
N ALA A 95 18.47 14.35 -5.78
CA ALA A 95 19.77 13.88 -6.25
C ALA A 95 20.80 15.02 -6.38
N GLU A 96 20.41 16.18 -6.93
CA GLU A 96 21.25 17.38 -6.99
C GLU A 96 21.66 17.90 -5.61
N ALA A 97 20.80 17.73 -4.60
CA ALA A 97 21.10 18.06 -3.20
C ALA A 97 21.98 17.00 -2.51
N GLY A 98 22.38 15.93 -3.21
CA GLY A 98 23.24 14.87 -2.70
C GLY A 98 22.51 13.78 -1.92
N VAL A 99 21.20 13.62 -2.09
CA VAL A 99 20.43 12.47 -1.62
C VAL A 99 20.68 11.29 -2.55
N THR A 100 20.97 10.11 -2.00
CA THR A 100 21.00 8.87 -2.80
C THR A 100 19.56 8.47 -3.12
N VAL A 101 19.22 8.34 -4.40
CA VAL A 101 17.87 7.97 -4.85
C VAL A 101 17.89 6.59 -5.49
N VAL A 102 17.12 5.67 -4.92
CA VAL A 102 16.86 4.32 -5.45
C VAL A 102 15.37 4.23 -5.73
N HIS A 103 14.98 4.27 -7.00
CA HIS A 103 13.57 4.35 -7.37
C HIS A 103 13.23 3.44 -8.55
N SER A 104 12.08 2.76 -8.47
CA SER A 104 11.52 1.97 -9.56
C SER A 104 10.00 1.92 -9.43
N LEU A 105 9.29 2.06 -10.53
CA LEU A 105 7.83 1.84 -10.58
C LEU A 105 7.45 0.35 -10.76
N LEU A 106 8.43 -0.53 -10.87
CA LEU A 106 8.22 -1.93 -11.25
C LEU A 106 8.43 -2.93 -10.12
N ASP A 107 9.16 -2.53 -9.07
CA ASP A 107 9.42 -3.36 -7.89
C ASP A 107 9.09 -2.56 -6.62
N CYS A 108 8.56 -3.20 -5.59
CA CYS A 108 8.22 -2.54 -4.34
C CYS A 108 9.45 -2.09 -3.54
N ALA A 109 9.28 -1.18 -2.60
CA ALA A 109 10.38 -0.52 -1.91
C ALA A 109 11.29 -1.50 -1.15
N SER A 110 10.74 -2.53 -0.49
CA SER A 110 11.55 -3.53 0.23
C SER A 110 12.39 -4.41 -0.71
N VAL A 111 11.91 -4.67 -1.93
CA VAL A 111 12.71 -5.35 -2.96
C VAL A 111 13.88 -4.48 -3.37
N LEU A 112 13.66 -3.17 -3.54
CA LEU A 112 14.73 -2.21 -3.85
C LEU A 112 15.73 -2.08 -2.69
N VAL A 113 15.26 -2.04 -1.43
CA VAL A 113 16.15 -2.07 -0.25
C VAL A 113 17.02 -3.31 -0.25
N TYR A 114 16.42 -4.49 -0.45
CA TYR A 114 17.19 -5.72 -0.48
C TYR A 114 18.18 -5.77 -1.64
N ASP A 115 17.79 -5.37 -2.83
CA ASP A 115 18.67 -5.40 -4.00
C ASP A 115 19.86 -4.44 -3.83
N HIS A 116 19.62 -3.25 -3.29
CA HIS A 116 20.63 -2.24 -3.03
C HIS A 116 21.68 -2.69 -1.98
N PHE A 117 21.26 -3.45 -0.95
CA PHE A 117 22.10 -3.92 0.15
C PHE A 117 22.24 -5.45 0.18
N ARG A 118 22.16 -6.10 -0.98
CA ARG A 118 22.10 -7.57 -1.08
C ARG A 118 23.31 -8.27 -0.48
N GLU A 119 24.49 -7.73 -0.69
CA GLU A 119 25.75 -8.33 -0.22
C GLU A 119 25.82 -8.33 1.31
N GLU A 120 25.44 -7.22 1.95
CA GLU A 120 25.50 -7.02 3.40
C GLU A 120 24.35 -7.78 4.11
N LEU A 121 23.15 -7.77 3.55
CA LEU A 121 21.99 -8.42 4.12
C LEU A 121 22.03 -9.95 3.99
N GLY A 122 22.63 -10.43 2.91
CA GLY A 122 22.75 -11.84 2.60
C GLY A 122 21.44 -12.51 2.18
N ARG A 123 21.54 -13.70 1.58
CA ARG A 123 20.42 -14.41 0.96
C ARG A 123 19.22 -14.62 1.89
N GLN A 124 19.43 -14.87 3.19
CA GLN A 124 18.30 -15.15 4.09
C GLN A 124 17.36 -13.95 4.29
N ALA A 125 17.88 -12.73 4.19
CA ALA A 125 17.07 -11.51 4.29
C ALA A 125 16.23 -11.25 3.04
N GLY A 126 16.68 -11.70 1.86
CA GLY A 126 15.92 -11.56 0.62
C GLY A 126 14.54 -12.21 0.65
N ARG A 127 14.37 -13.22 1.50
CA ARG A 127 13.08 -13.83 1.76
C ARG A 127 12.03 -12.84 2.28
N LEU A 128 12.43 -11.85 3.09
CA LEU A 128 11.54 -10.82 3.61
C LEU A 128 11.03 -9.92 2.49
N ALA A 129 11.94 -9.48 1.60
CA ALA A 129 11.57 -8.71 0.42
C ALA A 129 10.64 -9.51 -0.52
N ALA A 130 10.87 -10.83 -0.64
CA ALA A 130 9.98 -11.71 -1.38
C ALA A 130 8.56 -11.79 -0.76
N TYR A 131 8.43 -11.77 0.57
CA TYR A 131 7.14 -11.71 1.25
C TYR A 131 6.41 -10.39 0.96
N ALA A 132 7.13 -9.28 1.03
CA ALA A 132 6.57 -7.96 0.77
C ALA A 132 6.14 -7.79 -0.70
N ALA A 133 6.92 -8.31 -1.66
CA ALA A 133 6.53 -8.29 -3.07
C ALA A 133 5.17 -8.98 -3.31
N TRP A 134 4.89 -10.09 -2.63
CA TRP A 134 3.57 -10.73 -2.66
C TRP A 134 2.49 -9.92 -1.95
N ALA A 135 2.81 -9.35 -0.78
CA ALA A 135 1.90 -8.55 0.01
C ALA A 135 1.43 -7.31 -0.75
N ASP A 136 2.33 -6.65 -1.46
CA ASP A 136 2.12 -5.40 -2.19
C ASP A 136 1.78 -5.61 -3.69
N GLN A 137 1.64 -6.85 -4.14
CA GLN A 137 1.28 -7.25 -5.51
C GLN A 137 2.31 -6.81 -6.58
N PHE A 138 3.59 -6.80 -6.22
CA PHE A 138 4.73 -6.53 -7.09
C PHE A 138 5.54 -7.81 -7.44
N GLU A 139 4.93 -8.99 -7.36
CA GLU A 139 5.56 -10.27 -7.68
C GLU A 139 6.05 -10.40 -9.12
N ASP A 140 5.49 -9.61 -10.03
CA ASP A 140 5.83 -9.58 -11.45
C ASP A 140 6.94 -8.56 -11.78
N GLY A 141 7.46 -7.83 -10.79
CA GLY A 141 8.57 -6.91 -10.97
C GLY A 141 9.85 -7.59 -11.45
N PRO A 142 10.73 -6.91 -12.21
CA PRO A 142 11.92 -7.52 -12.78
C PRO A 142 12.90 -8.05 -11.71
N ILE A 143 13.10 -7.33 -10.61
CA ILE A 143 13.95 -7.77 -9.50
C ILE A 143 13.20 -8.81 -8.65
N ALA A 144 11.93 -8.55 -8.31
CA ALA A 144 11.09 -9.46 -7.55
C ALA A 144 10.97 -10.83 -8.22
N THR A 145 10.77 -10.89 -9.55
CA THR A 145 10.69 -12.15 -10.31
C THR A 145 11.97 -12.98 -10.17
N LEU A 146 13.15 -12.37 -10.20
CA LEU A 146 14.43 -13.06 -10.02
C LEU A 146 14.58 -13.54 -8.57
N LEU A 147 14.26 -12.68 -7.62
CA LEU A 147 14.32 -12.97 -6.19
C LEU A 147 13.39 -14.13 -5.79
N LEU A 148 12.16 -14.13 -6.29
CA LEU A 148 11.17 -15.16 -5.99
C LEU A 148 11.58 -16.56 -6.47
N ARG A 149 12.43 -16.66 -7.49
CA ARG A 149 12.97 -17.96 -7.97
C ARG A 149 13.92 -18.63 -6.96
N GLU A 150 14.44 -17.86 -5.99
CA GLU A 150 15.37 -18.39 -4.98
C GLU A 150 14.68 -19.11 -3.83
N TYR A 151 13.34 -19.00 -3.72
CA TYR A 151 12.56 -19.51 -2.58
C TYR A 151 11.39 -20.36 -3.04
N ASP A 152 10.84 -21.17 -2.11
CA ASP A 152 9.60 -21.89 -2.37
C ASP A 152 8.44 -20.90 -2.53
N ARG A 153 7.77 -20.97 -3.68
CA ARG A 153 6.73 -20.02 -4.06
C ARG A 153 5.55 -20.03 -3.10
N GLN A 154 5.09 -21.22 -2.67
CA GLN A 154 3.91 -21.34 -1.82
C GLN A 154 4.19 -20.80 -0.43
N LEU A 155 5.38 -21.09 0.12
CA LEU A 155 5.80 -20.56 1.41
C LEU A 155 5.86 -19.04 1.38
N VAL A 156 6.53 -18.46 0.39
CA VAL A 156 6.65 -17.00 0.25
C VAL A 156 5.28 -16.34 0.13
N GLN A 157 4.39 -16.89 -0.69
CA GLN A 157 3.04 -16.39 -0.85
C GLN A 157 2.24 -16.42 0.47
N ASN A 158 2.29 -17.53 1.19
CA ASN A 158 1.58 -17.67 2.46
C ASN A 158 2.12 -16.70 3.52
N GLU A 159 3.43 -16.59 3.66
CA GLU A 159 4.06 -15.68 4.63
C GLU A 159 3.77 -14.21 4.29
N GLY A 160 3.84 -13.85 3.01
CA GLY A 160 3.50 -12.50 2.53
C GLY A 160 2.05 -12.13 2.83
N LEU A 161 1.10 -13.04 2.60
CA LEU A 161 -0.32 -12.81 2.90
C LEU A 161 -0.59 -12.73 4.41
N ILE A 162 0.08 -13.57 5.23
CA ILE A 162 0.01 -13.47 6.69
C ILE A 162 0.47 -12.08 7.14
N LEU A 163 1.61 -11.61 6.62
CA LEU A 163 2.16 -10.30 6.96
C LEU A 163 1.22 -9.16 6.53
N ALA A 164 0.71 -9.20 5.29
CA ALA A 164 -0.23 -8.21 4.78
C ALA A 164 -1.51 -8.11 5.63
N HIS A 165 -2.08 -9.26 6.01
CA HIS A 165 -3.28 -9.27 6.84
C HIS A 165 -3.02 -8.77 8.25
N ALA A 166 -1.88 -9.13 8.85
CA ALA A 166 -1.50 -8.69 10.18
C ALA A 166 -1.29 -7.18 10.27
N ALA A 167 -0.62 -6.58 9.27
CA ALA A 167 -0.37 -5.15 9.21
C ALA A 167 -1.67 -4.32 9.20
N ILE A 168 -2.69 -4.79 8.47
CA ILE A 168 -4.01 -4.14 8.40
C ILE A 168 -4.80 -4.31 9.69
N ASN A 169 -4.73 -5.50 10.33
CA ASN A 169 -5.59 -5.83 11.46
C ASN A 169 -5.22 -5.08 12.76
N ARG A 170 -3.93 -4.92 13.04
CA ARG A 170 -3.44 -4.27 14.26
C ARG A 170 -2.62 -3.02 13.94
N PRO A 171 -3.25 -1.85 13.74
CA PRO A 171 -2.57 -0.63 13.33
C PRO A 171 -1.93 0.11 14.52
N THR A 172 -1.47 -0.57 15.57
CA THR A 172 -0.78 0.08 16.70
C THR A 172 0.72 0.13 16.46
N GLU A 173 1.36 1.22 16.88
CA GLU A 173 2.82 1.37 16.75
C GLU A 173 3.57 0.25 17.46
N GLU A 174 3.13 -0.15 18.65
CA GLU A 174 3.72 -1.25 19.40
C GLU A 174 3.74 -2.56 18.60
N PHE A 175 2.61 -2.91 17.97
CA PHE A 175 2.54 -4.11 17.14
C PHE A 175 3.42 -4.00 15.90
N ARG A 176 3.44 -2.85 15.23
CA ARG A 176 4.32 -2.59 14.07
C ARG A 176 5.80 -2.78 14.44
N LEU A 177 6.22 -2.26 15.59
CA LEU A 177 7.58 -2.45 16.11
C LEU A 177 7.88 -3.92 16.42
N GLN A 178 6.94 -4.68 16.98
CA GLN A 178 7.07 -6.14 17.20
C GLN A 178 7.25 -6.89 15.86
N VAL A 179 6.52 -6.51 14.81
CA VAL A 179 6.68 -7.06 13.46
C VAL A 179 8.10 -6.78 12.94
N ILE A 180 8.55 -5.53 13.03
CA ILE A 180 9.90 -5.13 12.60
C ILE A 180 10.97 -5.92 13.35
N ASP A 181 10.86 -6.07 14.66
CA ASP A 181 11.81 -6.85 15.48
C ASP A 181 11.85 -8.31 15.08
N ALA A 182 10.68 -8.91 14.84
CA ALA A 182 10.59 -10.29 14.43
C ALA A 182 11.21 -10.54 13.05
N LEU A 183 10.90 -9.68 12.08
CA LEU A 183 11.42 -9.79 10.72
C LEU A 183 12.93 -9.48 10.67
N SER A 184 13.41 -8.47 11.39
CA SER A 184 14.85 -8.16 11.46
C SER A 184 15.68 -9.33 12.02
N ALA A 185 15.08 -10.14 12.91
CA ALA A 185 15.63 -11.40 13.44
C ALA A 185 15.39 -12.59 12.49
N LEU A 186 14.91 -12.38 11.27
CA LEU A 186 14.58 -13.39 10.26
C LEU A 186 13.57 -14.46 10.73
N LYS A 187 12.70 -14.13 11.67
CA LYS A 187 11.61 -15.03 12.07
C LYS A 187 10.60 -15.14 10.93
N PHE A 188 10.02 -16.31 10.78
CA PHE A 188 8.88 -16.50 9.89
C PHE A 188 7.64 -15.84 10.49
N PRO A 189 6.85 -15.04 9.74
CA PRO A 189 5.62 -14.43 10.23
C PRO A 189 4.68 -15.41 10.95
N HIS A 190 4.42 -16.60 10.38
CA HIS A 190 3.55 -17.61 11.01
C HIS A 190 4.07 -18.14 12.36
N ARG A 191 5.37 -17.99 12.67
CA ARG A 191 5.96 -18.43 13.94
C ARG A 191 5.91 -17.38 15.04
N VAL A 192 5.40 -16.21 14.74
CA VAL A 192 5.17 -15.13 15.70
C VAL A 192 3.69 -15.13 16.04
N PRO A 193 3.29 -15.57 17.25
CA PRO A 193 1.89 -15.78 17.60
C PRO A 193 1.02 -14.54 17.36
N GLU A 194 1.52 -13.35 17.69
CA GLU A 194 0.81 -12.10 17.57
C GLU A 194 0.55 -11.73 16.09
N ILE A 195 1.48 -12.04 15.20
CA ILE A 195 1.33 -11.82 13.75
C ILE A 195 0.30 -12.78 13.18
N LEU A 196 0.40 -14.07 13.55
CA LEU A 196 -0.54 -15.09 13.07
C LEU A 196 -1.97 -14.83 13.58
N GLU A 197 -2.13 -14.43 14.85
CA GLU A 197 -3.41 -14.06 15.42
C GLU A 197 -4.02 -12.85 14.70
N ALA A 198 -3.24 -11.79 14.47
CA ALA A 198 -3.70 -10.61 13.75
C ALA A 198 -4.12 -10.95 12.31
N ALA A 199 -3.36 -11.80 11.61
CA ALA A 199 -3.72 -12.25 10.27
C ALA A 199 -5.00 -13.08 10.27
N THR A 200 -5.18 -13.98 11.23
CA THR A 200 -6.39 -14.78 11.39
C THR A 200 -7.61 -13.90 11.65
N ASN A 201 -7.50 -12.94 12.57
CA ASN A 201 -8.58 -11.99 12.86
C ASN A 201 -8.98 -11.16 11.62
N GLN A 202 -8.01 -10.80 10.77
CA GLN A 202 -8.30 -10.10 9.51
C GLN A 202 -9.04 -10.99 8.50
N LEU A 203 -8.72 -12.28 8.43
CA LEU A 203 -9.43 -13.24 7.59
C LEU A 203 -10.87 -13.45 8.09
N GLU A 204 -11.07 -13.62 9.40
CA GLU A 204 -12.39 -13.73 10.02
C GLU A 204 -13.24 -12.46 9.77
N TYR A 205 -12.63 -11.27 9.89
CA TYR A 205 -13.31 -10.03 9.56
C TYR A 205 -13.73 -9.96 8.09
N LYS A 206 -12.88 -10.41 7.16
CA LYS A 206 -13.24 -10.48 5.73
C LYS A 206 -14.35 -11.49 5.46
N ALA A 207 -14.31 -12.66 6.10
CA ALA A 207 -15.35 -13.68 5.98
C ALA A 207 -16.71 -13.13 6.48
N TRP A 208 -16.72 -12.51 7.65
CA TRP A 208 -17.89 -11.84 8.18
C TRP A 208 -18.43 -10.74 7.24
N LEU A 209 -17.54 -9.92 6.65
CA LEU A 209 -17.94 -8.91 5.67
C LEU A 209 -18.60 -9.53 4.44
N ILE A 210 -18.07 -10.61 3.89
CA ILE A 210 -18.68 -11.32 2.73
C ILE A 210 -20.09 -11.76 3.06
N GLU A 211 -20.32 -12.38 4.24
CA GLU A 211 -21.64 -12.81 4.67
C GLU A 211 -22.60 -11.63 4.89
N ALA A 212 -22.13 -10.54 5.47
CA ALA A 212 -22.91 -9.31 5.66
C ALA A 212 -23.30 -8.69 4.32
N LEU A 213 -22.34 -8.55 3.41
CA LEU A 213 -22.53 -7.99 2.06
C LEU A 213 -23.54 -8.80 1.25
N GLY A 214 -23.54 -10.14 1.37
CA GLY A 214 -24.52 -11.00 0.73
C GLY A 214 -25.97 -10.72 1.13
N LYS A 215 -26.20 -10.06 2.27
CA LYS A 215 -27.54 -9.73 2.78
C LYS A 215 -27.99 -8.31 2.44
N ILE A 216 -27.05 -7.36 2.26
CA ILE A 216 -27.39 -5.93 2.15
C ILE A 216 -27.03 -5.30 0.81
N ALA A 217 -26.11 -5.93 0.06
CA ALA A 217 -25.70 -5.39 -1.23
C ALA A 217 -26.80 -5.50 -2.28
N THR A 218 -26.83 -4.54 -3.19
CA THR A 218 -27.76 -4.52 -4.31
C THR A 218 -27.01 -4.87 -5.59
N ILE A 219 -27.59 -5.80 -6.39
CA ILE A 219 -27.09 -6.11 -7.74
C ILE A 219 -27.88 -5.29 -8.75
N LYS A 220 -27.16 -4.71 -9.73
CA LYS A 220 -27.72 -4.07 -10.91
C LYS A 220 -26.88 -4.47 -12.12
N GLY A 221 -27.42 -5.41 -12.93
CA GLY A 221 -26.70 -5.96 -14.07
C GLY A 221 -25.33 -6.55 -13.68
N ASN A 222 -24.27 -5.96 -14.21
CA ASN A 222 -22.88 -6.39 -14.02
C ASN A 222 -22.19 -5.80 -12.78
N ILE A 223 -22.90 -4.97 -12.01
CA ILE A 223 -22.34 -4.36 -10.79
C ILE A 223 -23.08 -4.82 -9.53
N ALA A 224 -22.34 -4.93 -8.42
CA ALA A 224 -22.90 -4.95 -7.08
C ALA A 224 -22.47 -3.69 -6.33
N TYR A 225 -23.38 -3.10 -5.57
CA TYR A 225 -23.08 -1.89 -4.83
C TYR A 225 -23.66 -1.89 -3.42
N VAL A 226 -22.99 -1.15 -2.52
CA VAL A 226 -23.40 -0.98 -1.13
C VAL A 226 -22.97 0.38 -0.59
N GLU A 227 -23.77 0.96 0.28
CA GLU A 227 -23.36 2.07 1.15
C GLU A 227 -22.55 1.52 2.33
N ALA A 228 -21.33 2.03 2.53
CA ALA A 228 -20.50 1.57 3.62
C ALA A 228 -21.03 1.97 4.98
N GLU A 229 -21.01 1.06 5.93
CA GLU A 229 -21.18 1.39 7.34
C GLU A 229 -19.96 2.17 7.88
N LYS A 230 -20.15 2.86 9.01
CA LYS A 230 -19.09 3.65 9.64
C LYS A 230 -17.89 2.75 9.98
N GLY A 231 -16.72 3.13 9.48
CA GLY A 231 -15.47 2.39 9.72
C GLY A 231 -15.17 1.29 8.70
N TRP A 232 -16.06 1.05 7.75
CA TRP A 232 -15.76 0.09 6.69
C TRP A 232 -14.73 0.65 5.70
N PRO A 233 -13.66 -0.12 5.37
CA PRO A 233 -12.68 0.27 4.37
C PRO A 233 -13.27 0.08 2.97
N ILE A 234 -13.77 1.18 2.37
CA ILE A 234 -14.56 1.14 1.12
C ILE A 234 -13.85 0.42 -0.04
N GLY A 235 -12.51 0.50 -0.10
CA GLY A 235 -11.73 -0.21 -1.12
C GLY A 235 -11.74 -1.73 -0.95
N THR A 236 -11.61 -2.21 0.28
CA THR A 236 -11.70 -3.63 0.62
C THR A 236 -13.12 -4.15 0.39
N VAL A 237 -14.13 -3.42 0.86
CA VAL A 237 -15.54 -3.78 0.68
C VAL A 237 -15.91 -3.88 -0.79
N ALA A 238 -15.48 -2.93 -1.64
CA ALA A 238 -15.69 -3.01 -3.08
C ALA A 238 -15.07 -4.27 -3.70
N GLY A 239 -13.91 -4.71 -3.20
CA GLY A 239 -13.29 -5.98 -3.62
C GLY A 239 -14.08 -7.20 -3.17
N LEU A 240 -14.54 -7.24 -1.92
CA LEU A 240 -15.30 -8.35 -1.34
C LEU A 240 -16.68 -8.51 -1.96
N LEU A 241 -17.29 -7.44 -2.50
CA LEU A 241 -18.53 -7.52 -3.26
C LEU A 241 -18.43 -8.44 -4.50
N LEU A 242 -17.25 -8.54 -5.11
CA LEU A 242 -17.03 -9.45 -6.25
C LEU A 242 -17.22 -10.91 -5.85
N ASP A 243 -16.78 -11.25 -4.64
CA ASP A 243 -16.91 -12.59 -4.08
C ASP A 243 -18.35 -12.84 -3.55
N ALA A 244 -18.84 -11.94 -2.71
CA ALA A 244 -20.16 -12.06 -2.10
C ALA A 244 -21.31 -12.12 -3.11
N MET A 245 -21.22 -11.35 -4.21
CA MET A 245 -22.34 -11.16 -5.14
C MET A 245 -22.10 -11.77 -6.54
N GLY A 246 -20.89 -12.23 -6.83
CA GLY A 246 -20.59 -12.85 -8.11
C GLY A 246 -20.59 -11.90 -9.32
N THR A 247 -20.50 -10.58 -9.15
CA THR A 247 -20.53 -9.58 -10.23
C THR A 247 -19.16 -9.26 -10.83
N TYR A 248 -19.13 -8.48 -11.92
CA TYR A 248 -17.87 -8.08 -12.58
C TYR A 248 -17.21 -6.90 -11.90
N VAL A 249 -18.00 -5.99 -11.32
CA VAL A 249 -17.51 -4.80 -10.60
C VAL A 249 -18.25 -4.68 -9.27
N GLY A 250 -17.49 -4.48 -8.20
CA GLY A 250 -17.99 -4.11 -6.89
C GLY A 250 -17.79 -2.62 -6.65
N VAL A 251 -18.85 -1.97 -6.14
CA VAL A 251 -18.91 -0.53 -5.86
C VAL A 251 -19.29 -0.32 -4.40
N CYS A 252 -18.41 0.29 -3.63
CA CYS A 252 -18.70 0.69 -2.27
C CYS A 252 -18.61 2.21 -2.16
N TYR A 253 -19.59 2.83 -1.53
CA TYR A 253 -19.61 4.27 -1.38
C TYR A 253 -19.93 4.70 0.05
N VAL A 254 -19.48 5.92 0.40
CA VAL A 254 -19.77 6.56 1.68
C VAL A 254 -20.17 8.01 1.45
N LYS A 255 -21.26 8.42 2.08
CA LYS A 255 -21.71 9.81 2.09
C LYS A 255 -20.82 10.61 3.04
N LYS A 256 -20.26 11.70 2.56
CA LYS A 256 -19.42 12.63 3.33
C LYS A 256 -20.21 13.90 3.67
N GLY A 257 -19.72 14.64 4.66
CA GLY A 257 -20.22 15.99 4.91
C GLY A 257 -20.07 16.88 3.65
N GLY A 258 -20.90 17.94 3.54
CA GLY A 258 -20.85 18.84 2.38
C GLY A 258 -21.55 18.32 1.13
N GLY A 259 -22.36 17.25 1.22
CA GLY A 259 -23.15 16.74 0.08
C GLY A 259 -22.33 15.97 -0.95
N LEU A 260 -21.18 15.45 -0.58
CA LEU A 260 -20.31 14.63 -1.43
C LEU A 260 -20.47 13.12 -1.10
N VAL A 261 -20.21 12.30 -2.10
CA VAL A 261 -20.10 10.84 -1.97
C VAL A 261 -18.74 10.40 -2.49
N ASN A 262 -17.99 9.70 -1.63
CA ASN A 262 -16.77 9.02 -2.05
C ASN A 262 -17.11 7.59 -2.44
N ILE A 263 -16.60 7.15 -3.58
CA ILE A 263 -16.89 5.86 -4.19
C ILE A 263 -15.57 5.13 -4.42
N SER A 264 -15.54 3.85 -4.09
CA SER A 264 -14.44 2.95 -4.45
C SER A 264 -14.98 1.82 -5.32
N LEU A 265 -14.25 1.50 -6.38
CA LEU A 265 -14.61 0.45 -7.33
C LEU A 265 -13.48 -0.56 -7.45
N ARG A 266 -13.85 -1.82 -7.58
CA ARG A 266 -12.93 -2.93 -7.88
C ARG A 266 -13.52 -3.79 -8.99
N SER A 267 -12.68 -4.31 -9.89
CA SER A 267 -13.10 -5.25 -10.93
C SER A 267 -12.40 -6.59 -10.80
N ARG A 268 -13.02 -7.64 -11.33
CA ARG A 268 -12.42 -9.00 -11.40
C ARG A 268 -11.12 -9.00 -12.20
N ARG A 269 -10.27 -9.99 -11.92
CA ARG A 269 -9.14 -10.34 -12.80
C ARG A 269 -9.69 -10.76 -14.17
N GLY A 270 -8.96 -10.38 -15.24
CA GLY A 270 -9.45 -10.61 -16.61
C GLY A 270 -10.42 -9.57 -17.16
N PHE A 271 -10.75 -8.54 -16.37
CA PHE A 271 -11.51 -7.39 -16.83
C PHE A 271 -10.71 -6.65 -17.93
N SER A 272 -11.27 -6.58 -19.14
CA SER A 272 -10.55 -6.10 -20.33
C SER A 272 -10.47 -4.58 -20.44
N PHE A 273 -11.21 -3.84 -19.61
CA PHE A 273 -11.32 -2.38 -19.66
C PHE A 273 -10.52 -1.71 -18.57
N HIS A 274 -10.18 -0.44 -18.78
CA HIS A 274 -9.50 0.37 -17.78
C HIS A 274 -10.52 1.02 -16.84
N LEU A 275 -10.70 0.42 -15.64
CA LEU A 275 -11.70 0.86 -14.66
C LEU A 275 -11.57 2.35 -14.31
N GLY A 276 -10.34 2.84 -14.11
CA GLY A 276 -10.06 4.23 -13.78
C GLY A 276 -10.50 5.23 -14.86
N GLU A 277 -10.37 4.89 -16.15
CA GLU A 277 -10.82 5.75 -17.27
C GLU A 277 -12.33 5.84 -17.32
N ILE A 278 -13.02 4.70 -17.18
CA ILE A 278 -14.49 4.66 -17.13
C ILE A 278 -14.98 5.49 -15.94
N THR A 279 -14.40 5.26 -14.75
CA THR A 279 -14.74 6.00 -13.53
C THR A 279 -14.53 7.51 -13.68
N ASN A 280 -13.41 7.94 -14.28
CA ASN A 280 -13.12 9.36 -14.52
C ASN A 280 -14.18 10.01 -15.39
N ARG A 281 -14.52 9.39 -16.52
CA ARG A 281 -15.49 9.89 -17.46
C ARG A 281 -16.88 10.02 -16.84
N ILE A 282 -17.36 8.96 -16.19
CA ILE A 282 -18.70 8.96 -15.57
C ILE A 282 -18.76 9.94 -14.39
N ALA A 283 -17.73 10.00 -13.55
CA ALA A 283 -17.69 10.94 -12.43
C ALA A 283 -17.78 12.39 -12.88
N ARG A 284 -17.07 12.74 -13.96
CA ARG A 284 -17.16 14.10 -14.56
C ARG A 284 -18.57 14.43 -15.06
N ASN A 285 -19.25 13.46 -15.70
CA ASN A 285 -20.62 13.64 -16.16
C ASN A 285 -21.60 13.90 -15.00
N GLN A 286 -21.27 13.41 -13.80
CA GLN A 286 -22.05 13.64 -12.58
C GLN A 286 -21.56 14.86 -11.77
N GLY A 287 -20.70 15.70 -12.33
CA GLY A 287 -20.23 16.94 -11.70
C GLY A 287 -19.14 16.72 -10.63
N GLY A 288 -18.45 15.58 -10.66
CA GLY A 288 -17.36 15.25 -9.75
C GLY A 288 -16.05 14.95 -10.47
N PHE A 289 -15.20 14.22 -9.79
CA PHE A 289 -13.92 13.72 -10.33
C PHE A 289 -13.70 12.27 -9.91
N GLY A 290 -12.89 11.56 -10.67
CA GLY A 290 -12.54 10.17 -10.40
C GLY A 290 -11.34 9.75 -11.22
N GLY A 291 -10.88 8.53 -10.99
CA GLY A 291 -9.74 7.96 -11.69
C GLY A 291 -9.20 6.73 -10.98
N GLY A 292 -8.03 6.28 -11.38
CA GLY A 292 -7.36 5.14 -10.79
C GLY A 292 -6.74 4.22 -11.84
N HIS A 293 -6.55 2.98 -11.46
CA HIS A 293 -5.87 1.95 -12.24
C HIS A 293 -6.86 1.05 -13.01
N LYS A 294 -6.31 0.11 -13.76
CA LYS A 294 -7.09 -0.81 -14.59
C LYS A 294 -8.15 -1.61 -13.81
N ARG A 295 -7.89 -1.97 -12.53
CA ARG A 295 -8.78 -2.81 -11.71
C ARG A 295 -9.23 -2.17 -10.40
N ALA A 296 -8.71 -1.01 -10.06
CA ALA A 296 -9.02 -0.29 -8.83
C ALA A 296 -9.18 1.19 -9.12
N SER A 297 -10.32 1.77 -8.77
CA SER A 297 -10.59 3.18 -9.01
C SER A 297 -11.40 3.80 -7.90
N GLY A 298 -11.46 5.12 -7.89
CA GLY A 298 -12.24 5.91 -6.96
C GLY A 298 -12.85 7.13 -7.61
N ALA A 299 -13.91 7.64 -7.01
CA ALA A 299 -14.55 8.88 -7.41
C ALA A 299 -15.05 9.66 -6.21
N SER A 300 -15.17 10.97 -6.38
CA SER A 300 -15.89 11.86 -5.46
C SER A 300 -16.87 12.68 -6.30
N ILE A 301 -18.17 12.56 -6.00
CA ILE A 301 -19.24 13.20 -6.76
C ILE A 301 -20.25 13.85 -5.81
N PRO A 302 -21.06 14.82 -6.29
CA PRO A 302 -22.21 15.30 -5.54
C PRO A 302 -23.19 14.17 -5.24
N GLN A 303 -23.82 14.19 -4.07
CA GLN A 303 -24.74 13.13 -3.61
C GLN A 303 -25.92 12.92 -4.57
N GLY A 304 -26.44 13.99 -5.20
CA GLY A 304 -27.50 13.89 -6.20
C GLY A 304 -27.11 13.18 -7.49
N GLY A 305 -25.81 12.99 -7.74
CA GLY A 305 -25.29 12.29 -8.93
C GLY A 305 -25.12 10.78 -8.75
N LEU A 306 -25.32 10.23 -7.52
CA LEU A 306 -25.02 8.83 -7.24
C LEU A 306 -25.85 7.84 -8.08
N GLU A 307 -27.15 8.05 -8.19
CA GLU A 307 -28.01 7.18 -9.00
C GLU A 307 -27.62 7.21 -10.48
N GLY A 308 -27.32 8.41 -10.99
CA GLY A 308 -26.81 8.61 -12.36
C GLY A 308 -25.49 7.87 -12.55
N PHE A 309 -24.56 8.00 -11.62
CA PHE A 309 -23.27 7.31 -11.66
C PHE A 309 -23.42 5.77 -11.74
N LEU A 310 -24.25 5.19 -10.89
CA LEU A 310 -24.48 3.73 -10.86
C LEU A 310 -25.20 3.24 -12.12
N ARG A 311 -26.15 4.02 -12.66
CA ARG A 311 -26.84 3.70 -13.91
C ARG A 311 -25.89 3.76 -15.09
N ASP A 312 -25.18 4.85 -15.27
CA ASP A 312 -24.31 5.09 -16.42
C ASP A 312 -23.14 4.09 -16.41
N PHE A 313 -22.69 3.68 -15.20
CA PHE A 313 -21.63 2.66 -15.04
C PHE A 313 -22.14 1.26 -15.46
N GLU A 314 -23.34 0.89 -15.07
CA GLU A 314 -23.95 -0.39 -15.48
C GLU A 314 -24.20 -0.44 -16.99
N GLU A 315 -24.73 0.64 -17.57
CA GLU A 315 -24.99 0.74 -19.02
C GLU A 315 -23.68 0.60 -19.81
N GLU A 316 -22.61 1.25 -19.39
CA GLU A 316 -21.27 1.11 -20.00
C GLU A 316 -20.76 -0.33 -19.97
N LEU A 317 -20.98 -1.04 -18.86
CA LEU A 317 -20.56 -2.44 -18.74
C LEU A 317 -21.42 -3.35 -19.62
N ARG A 318 -22.71 -3.13 -19.66
CA ARG A 318 -23.62 -3.92 -20.49
C ARG A 318 -23.25 -3.86 -21.96
N GLU A 319 -22.97 -2.67 -22.51
CA GLU A 319 -22.53 -2.49 -23.89
C GLU A 319 -21.21 -3.21 -24.24
N LYS A 320 -20.42 -3.54 -23.23
CA LYS A 320 -19.10 -4.16 -23.39
C LYS A 320 -19.13 -5.68 -23.18
N PHE A 321 -20.19 -6.22 -22.58
CA PHE A 321 -20.35 -7.65 -22.30
C PHE A 321 -21.39 -8.34 -23.20
N ASP A 322 -22.27 -7.55 -23.87
CA ASP A 322 -23.17 -8.00 -24.93
C ASP A 322 -22.43 -8.00 -26.29
#